data_0c3435019a2a7d2bdd5bcfb4a2539c7f
#
_entry.id   0c3435019a2a7d2bdd5bcfb4a2539c7f
#
_cell.length_a   1.000
_cell.length_b   1.000
_cell.length_c   1.000
_cell.angle_alpha   90.00
_cell.angle_beta   90.00
_cell.angle_gamma   90.00
#
_symmetry.space_group_name_H-M   'P 1'
#
loop_
_entity.id
_entity.type
_entity.pdbx_description
1 polymer ?
#
loop_
_entity_poly.entity_id
_entity_poly.type
_entity_poly.pdbx_seq_one_letter_code
_entity_poly.pdbx_strand_id
1 'polypeptide(L)'
;MSIKVGINGFGRIGRMVFRASLNHPEIEIVGINDLCPADYLAYMLKYDTMHGRFAADVKSNDYGIVVNGREIPVFAERNPADLPWGKIGAEYVVESTGLFLTKEKSQAHIDAGAKKVVMSAPSKDDTPMFVCGVNLDSYTSDMQFVSNASCTTNCLAPIAKVLNDCFGIKDGLMTTVHSVTATQKTVDGPSLKDWRGGRAATGNIIPSSTGAAKAVGKVIPSLNGKLTGMSMRVPTLDVSVVDLTVNLEKPATYDEICAAMKKASEGELKGILGYTDEQVVSSDFLGDTRTSIFDAKAGIALTDTFVKVVSWYDNEIGYSNKVLDLIEHMYSVDHATK
;
A
#
# COMPACT_ATOMS: atom_id res chain seq x y z
N MET A 1 -24.51 0.96 -9.21
CA MET A 1 -24.06 -0.45 -9.39
C MET A 1 -22.81 -0.59 -8.56
N SER A 2 -22.66 -1.69 -7.79
CA SER A 2 -21.46 -1.91 -6.97
C SER A 2 -20.28 -2.40 -7.83
N ILE A 3 -19.07 -2.00 -7.44
CA ILE A 3 -17.81 -2.45 -8.03
C ILE A 3 -17.48 -3.82 -7.44
N LYS A 4 -17.56 -4.88 -8.24
CA LYS A 4 -17.38 -6.25 -7.77
C LYS A 4 -15.90 -6.64 -7.75
N VAL A 5 -15.39 -6.94 -6.55
CA VAL A 5 -13.97 -7.18 -6.30
C VAL A 5 -13.76 -8.59 -5.75
N GLY A 6 -12.85 -9.34 -6.38
CA GLY A 6 -12.29 -10.57 -5.83
C GLY A 6 -10.97 -10.31 -5.09
N ILE A 7 -10.67 -11.07 -4.05
CA ILE A 7 -9.38 -11.00 -3.34
C ILE A 7 -8.65 -12.33 -3.50
N ASN A 8 -7.46 -12.30 -4.11
CA ASN A 8 -6.56 -13.45 -4.18
C ASN A 8 -5.44 -13.31 -3.15
N GLY A 9 -5.43 -14.16 -2.13
CA GLY A 9 -4.58 -14.09 -0.96
C GLY A 9 -5.23 -13.32 0.20
N PHE A 10 -5.56 -14.00 1.26
CA PHE A 10 -6.21 -13.42 2.45
C PHE A 10 -5.24 -13.30 3.62
N GLY A 11 -3.98 -12.93 3.30
CA GLY A 11 -2.92 -12.57 4.23
C GLY A 11 -3.20 -11.21 4.92
N ARG A 12 -2.16 -10.56 5.43
CA ARG A 12 -2.31 -9.24 6.09
C ARG A 12 -3.06 -8.25 5.19
N ILE A 13 -2.54 -7.99 3.98
CA ILE A 13 -3.12 -6.98 3.09
C ILE A 13 -4.51 -7.37 2.59
N GLY A 14 -4.72 -8.63 2.16
CA GLY A 14 -6.06 -9.07 1.74
C GLY A 14 -7.13 -8.88 2.81
N ARG A 15 -6.80 -9.17 4.10
CA ARG A 15 -7.72 -8.92 5.21
C ARG A 15 -7.93 -7.43 5.49
N MET A 16 -6.89 -6.60 5.38
CA MET A 16 -7.04 -5.15 5.58
C MET A 16 -7.83 -4.49 4.43
N VAL A 17 -7.62 -4.91 3.19
CA VAL A 17 -8.48 -4.53 2.05
C VAL A 17 -9.93 -4.91 2.33
N PHE A 18 -10.18 -6.12 2.82
CA PHE A 18 -11.54 -6.54 3.19
C PHE A 18 -12.13 -5.67 4.30
N ARG A 19 -11.37 -5.42 5.39
CA ARG A 19 -11.84 -4.56 6.49
C ARG A 19 -12.13 -3.14 6.02
N ALA A 20 -11.25 -2.58 5.19
CA ALA A 20 -11.41 -1.24 4.62
C ALA A 20 -12.63 -1.15 3.71
N SER A 21 -12.97 -2.21 2.97
CA SER A 21 -14.09 -2.19 2.02
C SER A 21 -15.46 -1.88 2.66
N LEU A 22 -15.62 -2.08 3.97
CA LEU A 22 -16.85 -1.69 4.67
C LEU A 22 -17.03 -0.15 4.75
N ASN A 23 -15.97 0.62 4.54
CA ASN A 23 -16.00 2.08 4.46
C ASN A 23 -16.02 2.59 3.00
N HIS A 24 -16.04 1.69 2.02
CA HIS A 24 -16.15 1.98 0.59
C HIS A 24 -17.48 1.43 0.04
N PRO A 25 -18.58 2.16 0.17
CA PRO A 25 -19.93 1.65 -0.11
C PRO A 25 -20.15 1.26 -1.58
N GLU A 26 -19.33 1.77 -2.49
CA GLU A 26 -19.35 1.41 -3.91
C GLU A 26 -18.70 0.04 -4.17
N ILE A 27 -17.85 -0.46 -3.25
CA ILE A 27 -17.10 -1.70 -3.42
C ILE A 27 -17.82 -2.88 -2.75
N GLU A 28 -17.89 -3.96 -3.50
CA GLU A 28 -18.48 -5.24 -3.07
C GLU A 28 -17.46 -6.37 -3.23
N ILE A 29 -16.99 -6.93 -2.10
CA ILE A 29 -16.14 -8.14 -2.16
C ILE A 29 -17.05 -9.33 -2.45
N VAL A 30 -16.84 -9.97 -3.60
CA VAL A 30 -17.72 -11.05 -4.10
C VAL A 30 -17.08 -12.44 -3.98
N GLY A 31 -15.80 -12.54 -3.63
CA GLY A 31 -15.13 -13.80 -3.39
C GLY A 31 -13.71 -13.63 -2.89
N ILE A 32 -13.23 -14.63 -2.18
CA ILE A 32 -11.89 -14.69 -1.60
C ILE A 32 -11.25 -16.01 -2.01
N ASN A 33 -9.97 -15.97 -2.40
CA ASN A 33 -9.16 -17.17 -2.56
C ASN A 33 -8.01 -17.19 -1.57
N ASP A 34 -7.91 -18.26 -0.78
CA ASP A 34 -6.78 -18.54 0.10
C ASP A 34 -6.72 -20.05 0.37
N LEU A 35 -5.54 -20.59 0.66
CA LEU A 35 -5.35 -22.03 0.87
C LEU A 35 -5.75 -22.51 2.27
N CYS A 36 -6.10 -21.58 3.16
CA CYS A 36 -6.61 -21.89 4.50
C CYS A 36 -8.12 -22.12 4.48
N PRO A 37 -8.66 -22.93 5.40
CA PRO A 37 -10.11 -23.18 5.49
C PRO A 37 -10.87 -21.92 5.96
N ALA A 38 -12.13 -21.82 5.55
CA ALA A 38 -12.96 -20.64 5.72
C ALA A 38 -13.18 -20.24 7.20
N ASP A 39 -13.28 -21.20 8.09
CA ASP A 39 -13.43 -20.99 9.54
C ASP A 39 -12.19 -20.32 10.13
N TYR A 40 -11.00 -20.75 9.73
CA TYR A 40 -9.74 -20.11 10.13
C TYR A 40 -9.60 -18.71 9.54
N LEU A 41 -9.96 -18.52 8.26
CA LEU A 41 -9.95 -17.18 7.64
C LEU A 41 -10.94 -16.23 8.32
N ALA A 42 -12.13 -16.71 8.70
CA ALA A 42 -13.10 -15.93 9.48
C ALA A 42 -12.54 -15.55 10.85
N TYR A 43 -11.86 -16.47 11.55
CA TYR A 43 -11.16 -16.20 12.80
C TYR A 43 -10.11 -15.09 12.62
N MET A 44 -9.25 -15.21 11.59
CA MET A 44 -8.19 -14.25 11.29
C MET A 44 -8.72 -12.88 10.84
N LEU A 45 -9.89 -12.83 10.19
CA LEU A 45 -10.55 -11.58 9.86
C LEU A 45 -11.13 -10.89 11.10
N LYS A 46 -11.69 -11.69 12.02
CA LYS A 46 -12.36 -11.21 13.22
C LYS A 46 -11.39 -10.64 14.26
N TYR A 47 -10.25 -11.30 14.46
CA TYR A 47 -9.27 -10.96 15.49
C TYR A 47 -7.95 -10.55 14.86
N ASP A 48 -7.47 -9.39 15.24
CA ASP A 48 -6.20 -8.86 14.79
C ASP A 48 -5.47 -8.16 15.93
N THR A 49 -4.18 -8.43 16.07
CA THR A 49 -3.37 -7.88 17.17
C THR A 49 -3.22 -6.37 17.07
N MET A 50 -3.08 -5.83 15.86
CA MET A 50 -2.83 -4.40 15.64
C MET A 50 -4.13 -3.62 15.46
N HIS A 51 -5.03 -4.14 14.62
CA HIS A 51 -6.28 -3.44 14.27
C HIS A 51 -7.47 -3.88 15.14
N GLY A 52 -7.21 -4.69 16.17
CA GLY A 52 -8.23 -5.11 17.10
C GLY A 52 -9.32 -6.01 16.51
N ARG A 53 -10.36 -6.21 17.30
CA ARG A 53 -11.52 -6.99 16.86
C ARG A 53 -12.27 -6.23 15.78
N PHE A 54 -12.55 -6.91 14.66
CA PHE A 54 -13.31 -6.33 13.55
C PHE A 54 -14.73 -5.96 13.98
N ALA A 55 -15.14 -4.75 13.70
CA ALA A 55 -16.46 -4.23 14.08
C ALA A 55 -17.57 -4.70 13.13
N ALA A 56 -17.61 -6.03 12.89
CA ALA A 56 -18.61 -6.69 12.07
C ALA A 56 -18.97 -8.05 12.67
N ASP A 57 -20.17 -8.56 12.41
CA ASP A 57 -20.52 -9.95 12.73
C ASP A 57 -19.86 -10.87 11.71
N VAL A 58 -18.86 -11.64 12.14
CA VAL A 58 -18.09 -12.54 11.28
C VAL A 58 -18.32 -13.98 11.71
N LYS A 59 -18.78 -14.79 10.78
CA LYS A 59 -19.01 -16.24 10.91
C LYS A 59 -18.44 -16.96 9.68
N SER A 60 -18.46 -18.27 9.69
CA SER A 60 -18.17 -19.13 8.53
C SER A 60 -19.25 -20.19 8.36
N ASN A 61 -19.36 -20.70 7.17
CA ASN A 61 -20.15 -21.87 6.82
C ASN A 61 -19.40 -22.71 5.76
N ASP A 62 -20.05 -23.72 5.21
CA ASP A 62 -19.44 -24.65 4.24
C ASP A 62 -19.09 -23.97 2.90
N TYR A 63 -19.62 -22.79 2.62
CA TYR A 63 -19.37 -22.04 1.38
C TYR A 63 -18.30 -20.96 1.53
N GLY A 64 -18.09 -20.46 2.74
CA GLY A 64 -17.14 -19.37 2.92
C GLY A 64 -17.29 -18.59 4.24
N ILE A 65 -17.07 -17.29 4.14
CA ILE A 65 -17.16 -16.35 5.28
C ILE A 65 -18.50 -15.62 5.20
N VAL A 66 -19.15 -15.43 6.35
CA VAL A 66 -20.38 -14.63 6.48
C VAL A 66 -20.06 -13.38 7.26
N VAL A 67 -20.24 -12.20 6.65
CA VAL A 67 -19.99 -10.92 7.30
C VAL A 67 -21.26 -10.07 7.27
N ASN A 68 -21.74 -9.67 8.44
CA ASN A 68 -22.99 -8.91 8.60
C ASN A 68 -24.19 -9.57 7.89
N GLY A 69 -24.23 -10.91 7.91
CA GLY A 69 -25.28 -11.70 7.28
C GLY A 69 -25.08 -11.94 5.78
N ARG A 70 -24.06 -11.34 5.16
CA ARG A 70 -23.73 -11.54 3.75
C ARG A 70 -22.70 -12.67 3.60
N GLU A 71 -23.01 -13.62 2.75
CA GLU A 71 -22.17 -14.76 2.42
C GLU A 71 -21.16 -14.40 1.33
N ILE A 72 -19.89 -14.75 1.53
CA ILE A 72 -18.76 -14.48 0.63
C ILE A 72 -18.05 -15.81 0.40
N PRO A 73 -18.08 -16.35 -0.82
CA PRO A 73 -17.47 -17.64 -1.12
C PRO A 73 -15.95 -17.58 -0.92
N VAL A 74 -15.41 -18.65 -0.37
CA VAL A 74 -13.97 -18.87 -0.20
C VAL A 74 -13.55 -20.03 -1.09
N PHE A 75 -12.55 -19.79 -1.93
CA PHE A 75 -11.93 -20.76 -2.80
C PHE A 75 -10.53 -21.11 -2.27
N ALA A 76 -10.00 -22.28 -2.65
CA ALA A 76 -8.68 -22.75 -2.21
C ALA A 76 -7.83 -23.20 -3.41
N GLU A 77 -7.83 -22.40 -4.47
CA GLU A 77 -7.13 -22.71 -5.72
C GLU A 77 -5.70 -22.15 -5.71
N ARG A 78 -4.74 -23.00 -6.07
CA ARG A 78 -3.32 -22.58 -6.23
C ARG A 78 -3.06 -21.87 -7.54
N ASN A 79 -3.77 -22.28 -8.59
CA ASN A 79 -3.68 -21.69 -9.91
C ASN A 79 -4.84 -20.71 -10.10
N PRO A 80 -4.60 -19.42 -10.29
CA PRO A 80 -5.67 -18.45 -10.47
C PRO A 80 -6.58 -18.69 -11.69
N ALA A 81 -6.11 -19.44 -12.69
CA ALA A 81 -6.93 -19.79 -13.86
C ALA A 81 -8.13 -20.69 -13.51
N ASP A 82 -8.06 -21.41 -12.38
CA ASP A 82 -9.13 -22.31 -11.94
C ASP A 82 -10.18 -21.60 -11.07
N LEU A 83 -9.98 -20.32 -10.78
CA LEU A 83 -10.88 -19.50 -9.97
C LEU A 83 -12.14 -19.10 -10.77
N PRO A 84 -13.32 -19.09 -10.16
CA PRO A 84 -14.57 -18.79 -10.86
C PRO A 84 -14.88 -17.27 -10.93
N TRP A 85 -13.88 -16.39 -11.15
CA TRP A 85 -14.08 -14.94 -11.12
C TRP A 85 -15.21 -14.47 -12.02
N GLY A 86 -15.28 -14.98 -13.25
CA GLY A 86 -16.36 -14.65 -14.17
C GLY A 86 -17.74 -15.11 -13.69
N LYS A 87 -17.83 -16.31 -13.05
CA LYS A 87 -19.10 -16.86 -12.55
C LYS A 87 -19.66 -16.06 -11.37
N ILE A 88 -18.79 -15.57 -10.49
CA ILE A 88 -19.21 -14.73 -9.34
C ILE A 88 -19.26 -13.24 -9.67
N GLY A 89 -18.93 -12.89 -10.92
CA GLY A 89 -18.98 -11.52 -11.43
C GLY A 89 -17.90 -10.60 -10.88
N ALA A 90 -16.76 -11.12 -10.40
CA ALA A 90 -15.62 -10.31 -9.99
C ALA A 90 -15.02 -9.59 -11.21
N GLU A 91 -15.14 -8.27 -11.25
CA GLU A 91 -14.60 -7.45 -12.34
C GLU A 91 -13.15 -7.08 -12.08
N TYR A 92 -12.84 -6.72 -10.85
CA TYR A 92 -11.49 -6.39 -10.37
C TYR A 92 -11.00 -7.47 -9.42
N VAL A 93 -9.73 -7.82 -9.52
CA VAL A 93 -9.08 -8.75 -8.58
C VAL A 93 -7.93 -8.05 -7.89
N VAL A 94 -7.96 -8.01 -6.57
CA VAL A 94 -6.82 -7.63 -5.74
C VAL A 94 -5.90 -8.82 -5.60
N GLU A 95 -4.72 -8.75 -6.23
CA GLU A 95 -3.66 -9.76 -6.10
C GLU A 95 -2.79 -9.44 -4.88
N SER A 96 -2.99 -10.15 -3.78
CA SER A 96 -2.32 -9.94 -2.49
C SER A 96 -1.54 -11.17 -1.96
N THR A 97 -1.29 -12.15 -2.83
CA THR A 97 -0.41 -13.29 -2.49
C THR A 97 1.07 -12.96 -2.54
N GLY A 98 1.46 -11.94 -3.34
CA GLY A 98 2.85 -11.62 -3.65
C GLY A 98 3.52 -12.57 -4.66
N LEU A 99 2.76 -13.49 -5.26
CA LEU A 99 3.28 -14.50 -6.20
C LEU A 99 3.11 -14.09 -7.67
N PHE A 100 2.00 -13.43 -7.99
CA PHE A 100 1.58 -13.09 -9.36
C PHE A 100 1.78 -11.58 -9.61
N LEU A 101 3.05 -11.15 -9.66
CA LEU A 101 3.46 -9.73 -9.75
C LEU A 101 4.02 -9.34 -11.12
N THR A 102 3.60 -10.03 -12.17
CA THR A 102 3.89 -9.71 -13.57
C THR A 102 2.63 -9.87 -14.40
N LYS A 103 2.54 -9.18 -15.54
CA LYS A 103 1.43 -9.33 -16.49
C LYS A 103 1.21 -10.79 -16.86
N GLU A 104 2.31 -11.48 -17.22
CA GLU A 104 2.29 -12.90 -17.59
C GLU A 104 1.63 -13.78 -16.51
N LYS A 105 2.05 -13.61 -15.24
CA LYS A 105 1.51 -14.42 -14.14
C LYS A 105 0.08 -14.04 -13.76
N SER A 106 -0.25 -12.75 -13.84
CA SER A 106 -1.58 -12.24 -13.53
C SER A 106 -2.60 -12.51 -14.63
N GLN A 107 -2.15 -12.88 -15.84
CA GLN A 107 -3.03 -13.24 -16.95
C GLN A 107 -4.01 -14.34 -16.56
N ALA A 108 -3.62 -15.28 -15.70
CA ALA A 108 -4.48 -16.35 -15.20
C ALA A 108 -5.78 -15.84 -14.54
N HIS A 109 -5.77 -14.65 -13.92
CA HIS A 109 -6.98 -14.04 -13.37
C HIS A 109 -7.93 -13.53 -14.47
N ILE A 110 -7.37 -13.00 -15.55
CA ILE A 110 -8.16 -12.56 -16.72
C ILE A 110 -8.77 -13.77 -17.42
N ASP A 111 -7.99 -14.84 -17.58
CA ASP A 111 -8.46 -16.11 -18.17
C ASP A 111 -9.58 -16.74 -17.33
N ALA A 112 -9.57 -16.52 -16.02
CA ALA A 112 -10.62 -16.91 -15.07
C ALA A 112 -11.86 -16.00 -15.09
N GLY A 113 -11.86 -14.95 -15.93
CA GLY A 113 -13.01 -14.08 -16.17
C GLY A 113 -13.00 -12.73 -15.44
N ALA A 114 -11.94 -12.37 -14.73
CA ALA A 114 -11.75 -11.01 -14.24
C ALA A 114 -11.48 -10.03 -15.39
N LYS A 115 -11.84 -8.76 -15.24
CA LYS A 115 -11.55 -7.72 -16.23
C LYS A 115 -10.20 -7.03 -15.97
N LYS A 116 -9.87 -6.83 -14.69
CA LYS A 116 -8.70 -6.08 -14.23
C LYS A 116 -8.04 -6.75 -13.04
N VAL A 117 -6.72 -6.59 -12.93
CA VAL A 117 -5.94 -7.07 -11.78
C VAL A 117 -5.17 -5.91 -11.17
N VAL A 118 -5.34 -5.72 -9.86
CA VAL A 118 -4.61 -4.73 -9.05
C VAL A 118 -3.63 -5.47 -8.15
N MET A 119 -2.35 -5.38 -8.45
CA MET A 119 -1.29 -5.97 -7.64
C MET A 119 -1.08 -5.12 -6.38
N SER A 120 -1.23 -5.73 -5.20
CA SER A 120 -0.98 -5.06 -3.92
C SER A 120 0.50 -5.10 -3.50
N ALA A 121 1.39 -4.99 -4.47
CA ALA A 121 2.83 -4.92 -4.31
C ALA A 121 3.46 -4.31 -5.57
N PRO A 122 4.72 -3.83 -5.52
CA PRO A 122 5.41 -3.37 -6.72
C PRO A 122 5.50 -4.48 -7.78
N SER A 123 5.15 -4.15 -9.01
CA SER A 123 5.28 -5.08 -10.13
C SER A 123 6.76 -5.42 -10.38
N LYS A 124 7.00 -6.64 -10.84
CA LYS A 124 8.34 -7.16 -11.18
C LYS A 124 8.68 -7.03 -12.67
N ASP A 125 7.79 -6.44 -13.44
CA ASP A 125 7.92 -6.13 -14.86
C ASP A 125 7.59 -4.66 -15.14
N ASP A 126 7.16 -4.35 -16.35
CA ASP A 126 6.75 -3.02 -16.81
C ASP A 126 5.28 -2.68 -16.50
N THR A 127 4.56 -3.48 -15.71
CA THR A 127 3.20 -3.16 -15.28
C THR A 127 3.15 -1.77 -14.66
N PRO A 128 2.24 -0.88 -15.11
CA PRO A 128 2.12 0.47 -14.58
C PRO A 128 1.89 0.48 -13.07
N MET A 129 2.59 1.36 -12.37
CA MET A 129 2.40 1.60 -10.93
C MET A 129 1.69 2.91 -10.71
N PHE A 130 0.76 2.91 -9.77
CA PHE A 130 -0.02 4.09 -9.40
C PHE A 130 0.12 4.39 -7.91
N VAL A 131 0.12 5.67 -7.59
CA VAL A 131 0.00 6.22 -6.25
C VAL A 131 -1.09 7.28 -6.26
N CYS A 132 -2.08 7.12 -5.42
CA CYS A 132 -3.19 8.05 -5.31
C CYS A 132 -2.69 9.48 -5.03
N GLY A 133 -3.25 10.47 -5.74
CA GLY A 133 -2.85 11.86 -5.68
C GLY A 133 -1.54 12.22 -6.39
N VAL A 134 -0.85 11.24 -6.98
CA VAL A 134 0.43 11.47 -7.66
C VAL A 134 0.31 11.30 -9.18
N ASN A 135 -0.22 10.19 -9.67
CA ASN A 135 -0.20 9.87 -11.10
C ASN A 135 -1.45 9.13 -11.60
N LEU A 136 -2.58 9.18 -10.90
CA LEU A 136 -3.79 8.48 -11.32
C LEU A 136 -4.29 8.94 -12.70
N ASP A 137 -4.03 10.20 -13.08
CA ASP A 137 -4.42 10.77 -14.39
C ASP A 137 -3.79 10.04 -15.57
N SER A 138 -2.73 9.24 -15.34
CA SER A 138 -2.10 8.44 -16.38
C SER A 138 -2.76 7.08 -16.60
N TYR A 139 -3.78 6.73 -15.80
CA TYR A 139 -4.54 5.49 -16.01
C TYR A 139 -5.46 5.59 -17.22
N THR A 140 -5.50 4.53 -18.01
CA THR A 140 -6.39 4.41 -19.17
C THR A 140 -7.14 3.08 -19.14
N SER A 141 -8.36 3.05 -19.67
CA SER A 141 -9.27 1.90 -19.60
C SER A 141 -8.79 0.63 -20.31
N ASP A 142 -7.76 0.71 -21.15
CA ASP A 142 -7.12 -0.44 -21.79
C ASP A 142 -6.11 -1.16 -20.88
N MET A 143 -5.70 -0.55 -19.75
CA MET A 143 -4.80 -1.18 -18.79
C MET A 143 -5.52 -2.26 -18.00
N GLN A 144 -5.19 -3.53 -18.25
CA GLN A 144 -5.76 -4.67 -17.52
C GLN A 144 -5.02 -5.00 -16.22
N PHE A 145 -3.73 -4.68 -16.16
CA PHE A 145 -2.86 -4.96 -15.02
C PHE A 145 -2.28 -3.65 -14.51
N VAL A 146 -2.45 -3.41 -13.23
CA VAL A 146 -1.88 -2.25 -12.53
C VAL A 146 -1.29 -2.66 -11.19
N SER A 147 -0.37 -1.87 -10.66
CA SER A 147 0.20 -2.05 -9.34
C SER A 147 -0.07 -0.82 -8.48
N ASN A 148 -0.48 -1.02 -7.22
CA ASN A 148 -0.58 0.04 -6.22
C ASN A 148 0.78 0.35 -5.57
N ALA A 149 1.90 -0.02 -6.20
CA ALA A 149 3.25 0.13 -5.67
C ALA A 149 3.43 -0.51 -4.28
N SER A 150 4.30 0.03 -3.42
CA SER A 150 4.46 -0.41 -2.04
C SER A 150 3.88 0.61 -1.04
N CYS A 151 3.66 0.18 0.21
CA CYS A 151 3.26 1.09 1.28
C CYS A 151 4.28 2.23 1.49
N THR A 152 5.58 1.92 1.41
CA THR A 152 6.64 2.92 1.50
C THR A 152 6.62 3.89 0.32
N THR A 153 6.36 3.41 -0.91
CA THR A 153 6.23 4.30 -2.09
C THR A 153 5.01 5.21 -1.95
N ASN A 154 3.89 4.70 -1.42
CA ASN A 154 2.69 5.48 -1.14
C ASN A 154 2.91 6.56 -0.08
N CYS A 155 3.82 6.34 0.88
CA CYS A 155 4.22 7.38 1.84
C CYS A 155 5.20 8.40 1.22
N LEU A 156 6.20 7.91 0.49
CA LEU A 156 7.29 8.74 -0.04
C LEU A 156 6.85 9.63 -1.20
N ALA A 157 6.05 9.11 -2.13
CA ALA A 157 5.70 9.83 -3.35
C ALA A 157 4.93 11.14 -3.10
N PRO A 158 3.94 11.24 -2.20
CA PRO A 158 3.27 12.50 -1.90
C PRO A 158 4.20 13.61 -1.41
N ILE A 159 5.08 13.32 -0.43
CA ILE A 159 6.03 14.33 0.08
C ILE A 159 7.11 14.67 -0.96
N ALA A 160 7.58 13.69 -1.73
CA ALA A 160 8.52 13.93 -2.83
C ALA A 160 7.89 14.77 -3.94
N LYS A 161 6.60 14.57 -4.25
CA LYS A 161 5.84 15.39 -5.20
C LYS A 161 5.81 16.85 -4.75
N VAL A 162 5.39 17.13 -3.51
CA VAL A 162 5.32 18.50 -2.99
C VAL A 162 6.69 19.19 -3.02
N LEU A 163 7.76 18.51 -2.56
CA LEU A 163 9.11 19.05 -2.60
C LEU A 163 9.57 19.32 -4.03
N ASN A 164 9.34 18.40 -4.94
CA ASN A 164 9.77 18.52 -6.34
C ASN A 164 9.00 19.61 -7.07
N ASP A 165 7.70 19.71 -6.88
CA ASP A 165 6.85 20.68 -7.58
C ASP A 165 7.11 22.12 -7.08
N CYS A 166 7.36 22.29 -5.79
CA CYS A 166 7.60 23.61 -5.19
C CYS A 166 9.07 24.06 -5.32
N PHE A 167 10.02 23.17 -5.04
CA PHE A 167 11.42 23.54 -4.86
C PHE A 167 12.39 22.83 -5.81
N GLY A 168 11.93 21.77 -6.51
CA GLY A 168 12.78 20.89 -7.28
C GLY A 168 13.67 20.00 -6.39
N ILE A 169 13.75 18.71 -6.72
CA ILE A 169 14.69 17.78 -6.08
C ILE A 169 15.84 17.51 -7.04
N LYS A 170 17.06 17.81 -6.60
CA LYS A 170 18.29 17.48 -7.32
C LYS A 170 18.64 16.02 -7.15
N ASP A 171 18.74 15.56 -5.92
CA ASP A 171 18.98 14.17 -5.51
C ASP A 171 18.55 13.96 -4.05
N GLY A 172 18.48 12.70 -3.63
CA GLY A 172 18.12 12.36 -2.25
C GLY A 172 18.28 10.91 -1.88
N LEU A 173 18.41 10.71 -0.55
CA LEU A 173 18.47 9.38 0.07
C LEU A 173 17.28 9.21 1.02
N MET A 174 16.64 8.05 0.92
CA MET A 174 15.53 7.69 1.79
C MET A 174 15.92 6.52 2.69
N THR A 175 15.62 6.63 3.96
CA THR A 175 15.57 5.49 4.88
C THR A 175 14.14 5.30 5.37
N THR A 176 13.58 4.13 5.19
CA THR A 176 12.36 3.80 5.93
C THR A 176 12.71 2.99 7.18
N VAL A 177 12.31 3.49 8.34
CA VAL A 177 12.29 2.71 9.58
C VAL A 177 10.95 2.00 9.61
N HIS A 178 10.99 0.69 9.34
CA HIS A 178 9.80 -0.06 8.95
C HIS A 178 9.47 -1.14 9.97
N SER A 179 8.20 -1.27 10.30
CA SER A 179 7.67 -2.35 11.11
C SER A 179 7.96 -3.73 10.50
N VAL A 180 7.91 -4.76 11.32
CA VAL A 180 8.09 -6.15 10.87
C VAL A 180 6.98 -6.54 9.89
N THR A 181 7.31 -7.48 9.02
CA THR A 181 6.36 -8.04 8.05
C THR A 181 6.35 -9.56 8.15
N ALA A 182 5.29 -10.20 7.64
CA ALA A 182 5.08 -11.65 7.72
C ALA A 182 6.22 -12.50 7.10
N THR A 183 7.08 -11.91 6.28
CA THR A 183 8.23 -12.60 5.68
C THR A 183 9.44 -12.72 6.62
N GLN A 184 9.47 -11.96 7.71
CA GLN A 184 10.56 -11.98 8.67
C GLN A 184 10.40 -13.15 9.66
N LYS A 185 11.51 -13.53 10.29
CA LYS A 185 11.54 -14.63 11.26
C LYS A 185 11.29 -14.12 12.68
N THR A 186 10.52 -14.86 13.46
CA THR A 186 10.31 -14.57 14.89
C THR A 186 11.56 -14.87 15.72
N VAL A 187 12.28 -15.95 15.38
CA VAL A 187 13.59 -16.34 15.93
C VAL A 187 14.58 -16.56 14.79
N ASP A 188 15.87 -16.61 15.08
CA ASP A 188 16.90 -16.87 14.08
C ASP A 188 16.58 -18.15 13.30
N GLY A 189 16.52 -18.03 11.97
CA GLY A 189 16.21 -19.14 11.08
C GLY A 189 16.82 -18.97 9.69
N PRO A 190 16.95 -20.05 8.91
CA PRO A 190 17.61 -20.00 7.62
C PRO A 190 16.88 -19.08 6.64
N SER A 191 17.67 -18.24 5.96
CA SER A 191 17.26 -17.38 4.87
C SER A 191 18.41 -17.22 3.88
N LEU A 192 18.44 -18.08 2.88
CA LEU A 192 19.57 -18.18 1.95
C LEU A 192 19.70 -16.95 1.03
N LYS A 193 18.60 -16.27 0.72
CA LYS A 193 18.59 -15.09 -0.15
C LYS A 193 18.84 -13.78 0.60
N ASP A 194 18.45 -13.71 1.85
CA ASP A 194 18.61 -12.54 2.71
C ASP A 194 18.99 -12.99 4.12
N TRP A 195 20.28 -13.03 4.38
CA TRP A 195 20.82 -13.52 5.66
C TRP A 195 20.36 -12.66 6.84
N ARG A 196 20.29 -11.33 6.64
CA ARG A 196 19.80 -10.41 7.67
C ARG A 196 18.32 -10.63 7.98
N GLY A 197 17.51 -10.87 6.94
CA GLY A 197 16.07 -11.19 7.10
C GLY A 197 15.82 -12.55 7.77
N GLY A 198 16.85 -13.40 7.91
CA GLY A 198 16.81 -14.64 8.71
C GLY A 198 16.97 -14.44 10.21
N ARG A 199 17.33 -13.23 10.67
CA ARG A 199 17.52 -12.94 12.09
C ARG A 199 16.16 -12.59 12.76
N ALA A 200 16.10 -12.84 14.08
CA ALA A 200 14.91 -12.58 14.89
C ALA A 200 14.45 -11.13 14.79
N ALA A 201 13.25 -10.92 14.26
CA ALA A 201 12.68 -9.59 14.03
C ALA A 201 12.39 -8.83 15.33
N THR A 202 12.04 -9.56 16.39
CA THR A 202 11.63 -8.98 17.69
C THR A 202 12.77 -8.46 18.55
N GLY A 203 14.03 -8.78 18.20
CA GLY A 203 15.21 -8.41 18.99
C GLY A 203 16.28 -7.64 18.23
N ASN A 204 16.02 -7.21 17.01
CA ASN A 204 17.05 -6.61 16.15
C ASN A 204 16.55 -5.38 15.37
N ILE A 205 17.50 -4.50 15.05
CA ILE A 205 17.37 -3.55 13.94
C ILE A 205 18.01 -4.21 12.73
N ILE A 206 17.23 -4.45 11.67
CA ILE A 206 17.67 -5.25 10.52
C ILE A 206 17.73 -4.38 9.27
N PRO A 207 18.92 -4.01 8.78
CA PRO A 207 19.06 -3.36 7.47
C PRO A 207 18.57 -4.26 6.34
N SER A 208 17.75 -3.71 5.46
CA SER A 208 17.17 -4.41 4.33
C SER A 208 17.14 -3.53 3.08
N SER A 209 17.26 -4.11 1.91
CA SER A 209 17.07 -3.38 0.67
C SER A 209 15.61 -3.04 0.44
N THR A 210 15.35 -1.92 -0.25
CA THR A 210 14.03 -1.55 -0.71
C THR A 210 14.08 -0.92 -2.10
N GLY A 211 13.11 -1.25 -2.93
CA GLY A 211 12.91 -0.59 -4.23
C GLY A 211 12.01 0.65 -4.18
N ALA A 212 11.50 1.01 -3.00
CA ALA A 212 10.47 2.03 -2.85
C ALA A 212 10.90 3.42 -3.37
N ALA A 213 12.14 3.86 -3.08
CA ALA A 213 12.63 5.13 -3.57
C ALA A 213 12.85 5.15 -5.09
N LYS A 214 13.31 4.04 -5.67
CA LYS A 214 13.41 3.91 -7.14
C LYS A 214 12.03 3.87 -7.81
N ALA A 215 11.04 3.29 -7.14
CA ALA A 215 9.67 3.24 -7.65
C ALA A 215 9.03 4.64 -7.74
N VAL A 216 9.45 5.61 -6.92
CA VAL A 216 9.02 7.01 -7.05
C VAL A 216 9.34 7.57 -8.44
N GLY A 217 10.49 7.24 -9.02
CA GLY A 217 10.85 7.64 -10.39
C GLY A 217 9.94 7.03 -11.48
N LYS A 218 9.19 5.95 -11.17
CA LYS A 218 8.18 5.39 -12.09
C LYS A 218 6.85 6.15 -12.03
N VAL A 219 6.49 6.68 -10.85
CA VAL A 219 5.23 7.42 -10.65
C VAL A 219 5.41 8.92 -10.79
N ILE A 220 6.64 9.44 -10.61
CA ILE A 220 7.04 10.84 -10.86
C ILE A 220 8.26 10.80 -11.79
N PRO A 221 8.08 10.80 -13.11
CA PRO A 221 9.18 10.60 -14.08
C PRO A 221 10.34 11.61 -13.96
N SER A 222 10.08 12.84 -13.52
CA SER A 222 11.11 13.87 -13.27
C SER A 222 12.07 13.50 -12.12
N LEU A 223 11.71 12.56 -11.26
CA LEU A 223 12.53 12.03 -10.18
C LEU A 223 13.25 10.72 -10.52
N ASN A 224 13.14 10.25 -11.77
CA ASN A 224 13.81 9.01 -12.18
C ASN A 224 15.35 9.16 -12.04
N GLY A 225 15.96 8.25 -11.28
CA GLY A 225 17.41 8.25 -11.01
C GLY A 225 17.87 9.25 -9.94
N LYS A 226 16.99 10.12 -9.43
CA LYS A 226 17.34 11.11 -8.41
C LYS A 226 17.21 10.60 -6.97
N LEU A 227 16.41 9.56 -6.73
CA LEU A 227 16.15 9.00 -5.41
C LEU A 227 16.57 7.54 -5.31
N THR A 228 17.23 7.19 -4.20
CA THR A 228 17.47 5.80 -3.79
C THR A 228 17.35 5.68 -2.28
N GLY A 229 17.37 4.45 -1.75
CA GLY A 229 17.22 4.30 -0.30
C GLY A 229 17.32 2.87 0.19
N MET A 230 17.13 2.73 1.50
CA MET A 230 17.17 1.48 2.22
C MET A 230 16.06 1.40 3.28
N SER A 231 15.92 0.24 3.91
CA SER A 231 15.01 0.01 5.02
C SER A 231 15.77 -0.43 6.27
N MET A 232 15.34 0.04 7.43
CA MET A 232 15.70 -0.50 8.74
C MET A 232 14.44 -1.16 9.32
N ARG A 233 14.44 -2.49 9.44
CA ARG A 233 13.35 -3.19 10.12
C ARG A 233 13.55 -3.11 11.62
N VAL A 234 12.51 -2.71 12.35
CA VAL A 234 12.51 -2.53 13.80
C VAL A 234 11.40 -3.37 14.46
N PRO A 235 11.51 -3.71 15.76
CA PRO A 235 10.55 -4.58 16.45
C PRO A 235 9.21 -3.86 16.79
N THR A 236 8.64 -3.11 15.86
CA THR A 236 7.26 -2.61 15.92
C THR A 236 6.40 -3.47 15.01
N LEU A 237 5.13 -3.66 15.35
CA LEU A 237 4.25 -4.57 14.62
C LEU A 237 3.55 -3.88 13.44
N ASP A 238 3.32 -2.57 13.56
CA ASP A 238 2.72 -1.74 12.52
C ASP A 238 3.16 -0.29 12.70
N VAL A 239 2.84 0.56 11.76
CA VAL A 239 3.26 1.95 11.55
C VAL A 239 4.77 2.09 11.34
N SER A 240 5.09 2.62 10.21
CA SER A 240 6.44 2.86 9.72
C SER A 240 6.68 4.35 9.47
N VAL A 241 7.91 4.73 9.27
CA VAL A 241 8.28 6.12 8.98
C VAL A 241 9.27 6.20 7.83
N VAL A 242 9.07 7.18 6.95
CA VAL A 242 10.01 7.60 5.92
C VAL A 242 10.84 8.76 6.43
N ASP A 243 12.16 8.61 6.38
CA ASP A 243 13.17 9.66 6.54
C ASP A 243 13.72 9.95 5.13
N LEU A 244 13.39 11.12 4.59
CA LEU A 244 13.84 11.56 3.28
C LEU A 244 14.79 12.76 3.42
N THR A 245 16.06 12.57 3.06
CA THR A 245 17.05 13.64 2.99
C THR A 245 17.31 13.99 1.53
N VAL A 246 17.14 15.26 1.17
CA VAL A 246 17.26 15.75 -0.22
C VAL A 246 18.10 17.01 -0.34
N ASN A 247 18.73 17.14 -1.52
CA ASN A 247 19.21 18.41 -2.02
C ASN A 247 18.12 19.03 -2.91
N LEU A 248 17.70 20.26 -2.59
CA LEU A 248 16.73 21.03 -3.37
C LEU A 248 17.45 21.79 -4.50
N GLU A 249 16.74 22.05 -5.59
CA GLU A 249 17.23 22.90 -6.69
C GLU A 249 17.08 24.39 -6.36
N LYS A 250 16.01 24.74 -5.63
CA LYS A 250 15.72 26.10 -5.19
C LYS A 250 15.84 26.17 -3.66
N PRO A 251 16.50 27.22 -3.13
CA PRO A 251 16.55 27.44 -1.68
C PRO A 251 15.15 27.59 -1.09
N ALA A 252 14.96 27.03 0.11
CA ALA A 252 13.74 27.17 0.88
C ALA A 252 14.05 27.07 2.37
N THR A 253 13.40 27.90 3.17
CA THR A 253 13.42 27.72 4.62
C THR A 253 12.60 26.48 5.00
N TYR A 254 12.89 25.88 6.16
CA TYR A 254 12.10 24.74 6.63
C TYR A 254 10.63 25.11 6.86
N ASP A 255 10.35 26.35 7.28
CA ASP A 255 8.97 26.84 7.45
C ASP A 255 8.21 26.93 6.12
N GLU A 256 8.88 27.33 5.03
CA GLU A 256 8.29 27.31 3.69
C GLU A 256 7.96 25.88 3.24
N ILE A 257 8.82 24.91 3.56
CA ILE A 257 8.56 23.48 3.30
C ILE A 257 7.36 23.02 4.10
N CYS A 258 7.29 23.31 5.40
CA CYS A 258 6.14 22.98 6.24
C CYS A 258 4.84 23.60 5.72
N ALA A 259 4.88 24.86 5.29
CA ALA A 259 3.73 25.55 4.72
C ALA A 259 3.26 24.90 3.42
N ALA A 260 4.18 24.50 2.53
CA ALA A 260 3.86 23.79 1.29
C ALA A 260 3.21 22.43 1.57
N MET A 261 3.75 21.65 2.51
CA MET A 261 3.19 20.36 2.93
C MET A 261 1.79 20.52 3.54
N LYS A 262 1.61 21.51 4.42
CA LYS A 262 0.31 21.81 5.03
C LYS A 262 -0.73 22.18 3.96
N LYS A 263 -0.36 23.08 3.06
CA LYS A 263 -1.23 23.49 1.94
C LYS A 263 -1.64 22.30 1.07
N ALA A 264 -0.71 21.43 0.73
CA ALA A 264 -1.00 20.23 -0.07
C ALA A 264 -1.92 19.26 0.67
N SER A 265 -1.70 19.05 1.98
CA SER A 265 -2.51 18.15 2.81
C SER A 265 -3.96 18.63 3.02
N GLU A 266 -4.18 19.93 3.00
CA GLU A 266 -5.52 20.54 3.09
C GLU A 266 -6.18 20.70 1.71
N GLY A 267 -5.40 20.65 0.63
CA GLY A 267 -5.79 20.87 -0.76
C GLY A 267 -5.76 19.62 -1.62
N GLU A 268 -4.85 19.61 -2.59
CA GLU A 268 -4.79 18.60 -3.66
C GLU A 268 -4.50 17.16 -3.19
N LEU A 269 -3.80 17.03 -2.05
CA LEU A 269 -3.49 15.72 -1.45
C LEU A 269 -4.33 15.41 -0.21
N LYS A 270 -5.48 16.08 -0.05
CA LYS A 270 -6.39 15.82 1.07
C LYS A 270 -6.83 14.35 1.08
N GLY A 271 -6.75 13.70 2.26
CA GLY A 271 -7.06 12.28 2.43
C GLY A 271 -5.93 11.32 2.01
N ILE A 272 -4.81 11.86 1.51
CA ILE A 272 -3.60 11.12 1.13
C ILE A 272 -2.43 11.58 1.97
N LEU A 273 -2.11 12.88 1.92
CA LEU A 273 -1.12 13.51 2.77
C LEU A 273 -1.80 14.09 4.02
N GLY A 274 -1.28 13.76 5.19
CA GLY A 274 -1.58 14.40 6.45
C GLY A 274 -0.47 15.37 6.85
N TYR A 275 -0.75 16.20 7.84
CA TYR A 275 0.20 17.14 8.43
C TYR A 275 0.04 17.11 9.94
N THR A 276 1.14 17.05 10.68
CA THR A 276 1.16 17.23 12.13
C THR A 276 2.30 18.14 12.55
N ASP A 277 2.06 18.96 13.57
CA ASP A 277 3.04 19.77 14.29
C ASP A 277 3.06 19.42 15.79
N GLU A 278 2.50 18.27 16.14
CA GLU A 278 2.52 17.73 17.50
C GLU A 278 3.75 16.83 17.71
N GLN A 279 4.05 16.52 18.98
CA GLN A 279 5.13 15.61 19.35
C GLN A 279 4.60 14.18 19.43
N VAL A 280 4.54 13.51 18.27
CA VAL A 280 3.92 12.21 18.05
C VAL A 280 4.95 11.09 17.89
N VAL A 281 4.48 9.87 18.04
CA VAL A 281 5.24 8.64 17.81
C VAL A 281 4.42 7.67 16.92
N SER A 282 5.02 6.59 16.47
CA SER A 282 4.42 5.67 15.50
C SER A 282 3.01 5.17 15.89
N SER A 283 2.79 4.83 17.16
CA SER A 283 1.50 4.29 17.63
C SER A 283 0.32 5.26 17.51
N ASP A 284 0.59 6.57 17.40
CA ASP A 284 -0.45 7.59 17.25
C ASP A 284 -1.12 7.55 15.87
N PHE A 285 -0.48 6.87 14.91
CA PHE A 285 -0.97 6.74 13.54
C PHE A 285 -1.54 5.35 13.21
N LEU A 286 -1.71 4.49 14.23
CA LEU A 286 -2.34 3.19 14.02
C LEU A 286 -3.79 3.36 13.56
N GLY A 287 -4.13 2.77 12.42
CA GLY A 287 -5.45 2.88 11.80
C GLY A 287 -5.64 4.15 10.95
N ASP A 288 -4.62 4.98 10.77
CA ASP A 288 -4.72 6.14 9.87
C ASP A 288 -4.83 5.68 8.40
N THR A 289 -5.88 6.12 7.73
CA THR A 289 -6.17 5.75 6.33
C THR A 289 -5.37 6.55 5.30
N ARG A 290 -4.71 7.64 5.72
CA ARG A 290 -3.78 8.40 4.87
C ARG A 290 -2.46 7.62 4.76
N THR A 291 -1.84 7.69 3.60
CA THR A 291 -0.60 6.94 3.34
C THR A 291 0.67 7.70 3.63
N SER A 292 0.58 8.99 3.97
CA SER A 292 1.74 9.84 4.23
C SER A 292 1.34 10.94 5.21
N ILE A 293 1.88 10.95 6.42
CA ILE A 293 1.60 12.00 7.41
C ILE A 293 2.89 12.75 7.69
N PHE A 294 3.04 13.93 7.09
CA PHE A 294 4.21 14.78 7.26
C PHE A 294 4.31 15.28 8.70
N ASP A 295 5.47 15.07 9.32
CA ASP A 295 5.79 15.51 10.67
C ASP A 295 6.66 16.77 10.61
N ALA A 296 6.05 17.92 10.86
CA ALA A 296 6.72 19.22 10.79
C ALA A 296 7.79 19.43 11.88
N LYS A 297 7.69 18.69 13.00
CA LYS A 297 8.65 18.82 14.10
C LYS A 297 9.79 17.81 14.08
N ALA A 298 9.69 16.76 13.28
CA ALA A 298 10.72 15.74 13.17
C ALA A 298 11.76 16.02 12.08
N GLY A 299 11.48 16.94 11.15
CA GLY A 299 12.41 17.29 10.07
C GLY A 299 13.46 18.32 10.48
N ILE A 300 14.48 18.48 9.64
CA ILE A 300 15.64 19.35 9.89
C ILE A 300 16.11 19.96 8.57
N ALA A 301 16.49 21.25 8.57
CA ALA A 301 17.27 21.86 7.49
C ALA A 301 18.70 22.11 7.99
N LEU A 302 19.69 21.59 7.27
CA LEU A 302 21.09 21.92 7.52
C LEU A 302 21.49 23.20 6.81
N THR A 303 20.99 23.37 5.59
CA THR A 303 21.09 24.61 4.79
C THR A 303 19.72 24.83 4.14
N ASP A 304 19.55 25.94 3.44
CA ASP A 304 18.35 26.25 2.67
C ASP A 304 18.10 25.32 1.47
N THR A 305 19.08 24.47 1.12
CA THR A 305 18.97 23.50 0.04
C THR A 305 19.16 22.04 0.48
N PHE A 306 19.66 21.78 1.70
CA PHE A 306 19.89 20.42 2.18
C PHE A 306 19.01 20.14 3.41
N VAL A 307 17.96 19.38 3.19
CA VAL A 307 16.87 19.20 4.16
C VAL A 307 16.53 17.73 4.37
N LYS A 308 16.05 17.43 5.57
CA LYS A 308 15.46 16.15 5.93
C LYS A 308 13.99 16.37 6.29
N VAL A 309 13.11 15.59 5.69
CA VAL A 309 11.69 15.54 6.04
C VAL A 309 11.31 14.14 6.52
N VAL A 310 10.31 14.08 7.40
CA VAL A 310 9.84 12.85 8.03
C VAL A 310 8.35 12.69 7.74
N SER A 311 7.93 11.48 7.38
CA SER A 311 6.52 11.16 7.15
C SER A 311 6.16 9.78 7.70
N TRP A 312 5.08 9.71 8.48
CA TRP A 312 4.53 8.50 9.07
C TRP A 312 3.53 7.82 8.16
N TYR A 313 3.34 6.51 8.32
CA TYR A 313 2.29 5.76 7.62
C TYR A 313 1.95 4.45 8.33
N ASP A 314 0.65 4.17 8.47
CA ASP A 314 0.20 2.82 8.75
C ASP A 314 0.42 1.98 7.48
N ASN A 315 1.40 1.07 7.54
CA ASN A 315 1.84 0.31 6.37
C ASN A 315 0.84 -0.77 5.92
N GLU A 316 -0.22 -0.99 6.70
CA GLU A 316 -1.27 -1.97 6.42
C GLU A 316 -2.59 -1.30 6.02
N ILE A 317 -3.23 -0.54 6.93
CA ILE A 317 -4.58 -0.01 6.68
C ILE A 317 -4.58 1.19 5.74
N GLY A 318 -3.62 2.10 5.87
CA GLY A 318 -3.47 3.23 4.95
C GLY A 318 -3.24 2.76 3.51
N TYR A 319 -2.31 1.83 3.33
CA TYR A 319 -2.04 1.21 2.03
C TYR A 319 -3.26 0.48 1.46
N SER A 320 -3.98 -0.31 2.29
CA SER A 320 -5.13 -1.10 1.86
C SER A 320 -6.31 -0.24 1.42
N ASN A 321 -6.52 0.92 2.05
CA ASN A 321 -7.50 1.89 1.57
C ASN A 321 -7.15 2.42 0.18
N LYS A 322 -5.86 2.68 -0.10
CA LYS A 322 -5.45 3.18 -1.43
C LYS A 322 -5.54 2.12 -2.53
N VAL A 323 -5.51 0.84 -2.20
CA VAL A 323 -5.87 -0.23 -3.16
C VAL A 323 -7.32 -0.08 -3.61
N LEU A 324 -8.23 0.22 -2.67
CA LEU A 324 -9.66 0.43 -2.97
C LEU A 324 -9.89 1.76 -3.70
N ASP A 325 -9.27 2.85 -3.26
CA ASP A 325 -9.33 4.15 -3.94
C ASP A 325 -8.85 4.04 -5.40
N LEU A 326 -7.79 3.25 -5.66
CA LEU A 326 -7.31 2.99 -7.02
C LEU A 326 -8.37 2.23 -7.83
N ILE A 327 -9.03 1.23 -7.26
CA ILE A 327 -10.10 0.48 -7.93
C ILE A 327 -11.29 1.41 -8.25
N GLU A 328 -11.69 2.28 -7.33
CA GLU A 328 -12.76 3.26 -7.55
C GLU A 328 -12.40 4.24 -8.68
N HIS A 329 -11.14 4.71 -8.70
CA HIS A 329 -10.65 5.55 -9.79
C HIS A 329 -10.69 4.80 -11.13
N MET A 330 -10.15 3.58 -11.18
CA MET A 330 -10.18 2.74 -12.38
C MET A 330 -11.60 2.55 -12.88
N TYR A 331 -12.53 2.20 -11.98
CA TYR A 331 -13.93 2.02 -12.33
C TYR A 331 -14.54 3.28 -12.92
N SER A 332 -14.24 4.44 -12.34
CA SER A 332 -14.75 5.73 -12.85
C SER A 332 -14.27 6.03 -14.27
N VAL A 333 -13.00 5.73 -14.58
CA VAL A 333 -12.42 5.91 -15.92
C VAL A 333 -12.95 4.86 -16.90
N ASP A 334 -13.07 3.60 -16.46
CA ASP A 334 -13.55 2.49 -17.29
C ASP A 334 -15.01 2.67 -17.72
N HIS A 335 -15.82 3.38 -16.92
CA HIS A 335 -17.26 3.61 -17.15
C HIS A 335 -17.60 5.08 -17.46
N ALA A 336 -16.57 5.94 -17.65
CA ALA A 336 -16.82 7.29 -18.14
C ALA A 336 -17.51 7.23 -19.51
N THR A 337 -18.71 7.77 -19.60
CA THR A 337 -19.43 7.90 -20.90
C THR A 337 -18.56 8.76 -21.82
N LYS A 338 -18.14 8.20 -22.94
CA LYS A 338 -17.42 8.93 -24.00
C LYS A 338 -18.34 9.94 -24.66
#